data_16c41605ac6b9a6fc4952cf3d32b74da
#
_entry.id   16c41605ac6b9a6fc4952cf3d32b74da
#
_cell.length_a   1.000
_cell.length_b   1.000
_cell.length_c   1.000
_cell.angle_alpha   90.00
_cell.angle_beta   90.00
_cell.angle_gamma   90.00
#
_symmetry.space_group_name_H-M   'P 1'
#
loop_
_entity.id
_entity.type
_entity.pdbx_description
1 polymer ?
#
loop_
_entity_poly.entity_id
_entity_poly.type
_entity_poly.pdbx_seq_one_letter_code
_entity_poly.pdbx_strand_id
1 'polypeptide(L)'
;IRVDPAGKTARTEAGATWADFNHATHAFGLATTGGVVGSTGVSGLTLGGGIGYLDRKYGLSCDNLLSADVVTAEGKFLTASDSENEDLFWALRGGGGNFGVVTSLEFRLHPVDMVHAGIIIYPAEHAETVAKFYREHMASAPEEFGAFLAFHQGPPVPFLPEEWHGKPVCIVVGMWTGDPAEGAARWQPFLGAAPVAGSMVGPMPYPALNSAFDGMYPKGLLAYWKAAFLSELNDGAIGAHLEYGRRVPSVQTAVHIYPIDGAVHRVGVTDTAFPNRNAKFSPVIACHWEDPADSEANIAWVRDYAAALQPFSETAGYINFMDGDDMNRVAENYGPNYARLKEVKAKYDPQNLFHVNQNIVPA
;
A
#
# COMPACT_ATOMS: atom_id res chain seq x y z
N ILE A 1 13.59 -8.60 -15.63
CA ILE A 1 12.30 -8.05 -16.08
C ILE A 1 12.26 -8.04 -17.59
N ARG A 2 11.18 -8.53 -18.19
CA ARG A 2 10.94 -8.55 -19.63
C ARG A 2 9.61 -7.87 -19.93
N VAL A 3 9.63 -6.79 -20.70
CA VAL A 3 8.44 -6.01 -21.09
C VAL A 3 8.01 -6.38 -22.50
N ASP A 4 6.75 -6.62 -22.71
CA ASP A 4 6.08 -6.66 -24.02
C ASP A 4 5.20 -5.42 -24.18
N PRO A 5 5.69 -4.36 -24.87
CA PRO A 5 4.93 -3.13 -25.03
C PRO A 5 3.68 -3.29 -25.90
N ALA A 6 3.71 -4.23 -26.87
CA ALA A 6 2.57 -4.48 -27.76
C ALA A 6 1.45 -5.21 -27.04
N GLY A 7 1.79 -6.23 -26.26
CA GLY A 7 0.85 -6.96 -25.40
C GLY A 7 0.47 -6.19 -24.13
N LYS A 8 1.20 -5.11 -23.80
CA LYS A 8 1.08 -4.38 -22.53
C LYS A 8 1.19 -5.32 -21.34
N THR A 9 2.23 -6.14 -21.32
CA THR A 9 2.55 -7.03 -20.21
C THR A 9 4.01 -6.89 -19.80
N ALA A 10 4.32 -7.27 -18.57
CA ALA A 10 5.69 -7.44 -18.12
C ALA A 10 5.81 -8.66 -17.20
N ARG A 11 6.81 -9.48 -17.46
CA ARG A 11 7.22 -10.58 -16.59
C ARG A 11 8.45 -10.18 -15.79
N THR A 12 8.42 -10.44 -14.51
CA THR A 12 9.53 -10.16 -13.58
C THR A 12 9.85 -11.39 -12.75
N GLU A 13 11.13 -11.58 -12.46
CA GLU A 13 11.58 -12.53 -11.44
C GLU A 13 11.21 -12.03 -10.04
N ALA A 14 10.99 -12.98 -9.12
CA ALA A 14 10.46 -12.70 -7.80
C ALA A 14 11.35 -11.81 -6.89
N GLY A 15 12.64 -11.72 -7.18
CA GLY A 15 13.59 -10.90 -6.43
C GLY A 15 13.67 -9.43 -6.83
N ALA A 16 12.89 -8.99 -7.82
CA ALA A 16 12.88 -7.60 -8.28
C ALA A 16 12.18 -6.67 -7.28
N THR A 17 12.60 -5.41 -7.25
CA THR A 17 11.93 -4.32 -6.55
C THR A 17 10.98 -3.56 -7.47
N TRP A 18 10.08 -2.75 -6.90
CA TRP A 18 9.22 -1.86 -7.70
C TRP A 18 10.02 -0.80 -8.44
N ALA A 19 11.16 -0.35 -7.89
CA ALA A 19 12.04 0.56 -8.61
C ALA A 19 12.59 -0.09 -9.90
N ASP A 20 13.04 -1.35 -9.83
CA ASP A 20 13.51 -2.10 -11.01
C ASP A 20 12.38 -2.28 -12.03
N PHE A 21 11.19 -2.66 -11.56
CA PHE A 21 10.02 -2.90 -12.40
C PHE A 21 9.56 -1.61 -13.09
N ASN A 22 9.41 -0.54 -12.33
CA ASN A 22 8.97 0.76 -12.85
C ASN A 22 9.99 1.36 -13.82
N HIS A 23 11.30 1.21 -13.54
CA HIS A 23 12.33 1.63 -14.47
C HIS A 23 12.22 0.92 -15.83
N ALA A 24 12.03 -0.40 -15.81
CA ALA A 24 11.93 -1.20 -17.04
C ALA A 24 10.65 -0.89 -17.84
N THR A 25 9.51 -0.73 -17.18
CA THR A 25 8.22 -0.49 -17.85
C THR A 25 8.04 0.94 -18.31
N HIS A 26 8.59 1.92 -17.55
CA HIS A 26 8.54 3.33 -17.91
C HIS A 26 9.28 3.65 -19.21
N ALA A 27 10.29 2.89 -19.58
CA ALA A 27 10.96 3.02 -20.87
C ALA A 27 10.02 2.90 -22.08
N PHE A 28 8.83 2.35 -21.87
CA PHE A 28 7.75 2.19 -22.85
C PHE A 28 6.50 3.03 -22.53
N GLY A 29 6.56 3.94 -21.56
CA GLY A 29 5.42 4.74 -21.11
C GLY A 29 4.34 3.89 -20.42
N LEU A 30 4.72 2.79 -19.77
CA LEU A 30 3.82 1.83 -19.16
C LEU A 30 4.11 1.65 -17.67
N ALA A 31 3.08 1.33 -16.89
CA ALA A 31 3.20 0.93 -15.48
C ALA A 31 2.05 0.00 -15.07
N THR A 32 2.18 -0.59 -13.88
CA THR A 32 1.09 -1.29 -13.18
C THR A 32 1.00 -0.79 -11.74
N THR A 33 -0.06 -1.16 -11.01
CA THR A 33 -0.15 -0.81 -9.58
C THR A 33 0.95 -1.52 -8.82
N GLY A 34 1.77 -0.75 -8.12
CA GLY A 34 2.85 -1.18 -7.23
C GLY A 34 2.82 -0.41 -5.92
N GLY A 35 3.66 -0.78 -4.98
CA GLY A 35 3.80 -0.08 -3.70
C GLY A 35 4.27 1.37 -3.86
N VAL A 36 4.06 2.19 -2.81
CA VAL A 36 4.44 3.61 -2.81
C VAL A 36 5.93 3.85 -2.57
N VAL A 37 6.70 2.82 -2.25
CA VAL A 37 8.14 2.85 -2.00
C VAL A 37 8.83 1.94 -3.01
N GLY A 38 9.78 2.49 -3.77
CA GLY A 38 10.45 1.79 -4.88
C GLY A 38 11.32 0.61 -4.43
N SER A 39 11.88 0.66 -3.23
CA SER A 39 12.71 -0.42 -2.67
C SER A 39 11.93 -1.66 -2.22
N THR A 40 10.59 -1.61 -2.21
CA THR A 40 9.73 -2.74 -1.84
C THR A 40 9.78 -3.84 -2.90
N GLY A 41 9.87 -5.11 -2.46
CA GLY A 41 9.87 -6.28 -3.34
C GLY A 41 8.52 -6.51 -4.03
N VAL A 42 8.56 -6.75 -5.34
CA VAL A 42 7.36 -6.94 -6.17
C VAL A 42 6.51 -8.11 -5.67
N SER A 43 7.13 -9.26 -5.40
CA SER A 43 6.40 -10.49 -5.06
C SER A 43 5.68 -10.39 -3.74
N GLY A 44 6.38 -9.98 -2.67
CA GLY A 44 5.80 -9.93 -1.33
C GLY A 44 4.59 -9.00 -1.27
N LEU A 45 4.70 -7.82 -1.88
CA LEU A 45 3.62 -6.86 -1.95
C LEU A 45 2.42 -7.40 -2.73
N THR A 46 2.65 -7.95 -3.92
CA THR A 46 1.59 -8.44 -4.82
C THR A 46 0.82 -9.61 -4.22
N LEU A 47 1.52 -10.57 -3.62
CA LEU A 47 0.88 -11.77 -3.05
C LEU A 47 -0.06 -11.46 -1.88
N GLY A 48 0.14 -10.35 -1.18
CA GLY A 48 -0.77 -9.89 -0.12
C GLY A 48 -1.83 -8.88 -0.58
N GLY A 49 -1.88 -8.56 -1.87
CA GLY A 49 -2.82 -7.57 -2.44
C GLY A 49 -2.11 -6.48 -3.23
N GLY A 50 -1.41 -5.57 -2.55
CA GLY A 50 -0.60 -4.51 -3.17
C GLY A 50 -1.33 -3.19 -3.38
N ILE A 51 -1.44 -2.40 -2.31
CA ILE A 51 -1.95 -1.02 -2.33
C ILE A 51 -0.87 -0.07 -2.88
N GLY A 52 -1.28 0.91 -3.70
CA GLY A 52 -0.37 1.92 -4.24
C GLY A 52 -1.06 3.09 -4.93
N TYR A 53 -0.29 3.96 -5.58
CA TYR A 53 -0.82 5.19 -6.19
C TYR A 53 -1.83 4.96 -7.32
N LEU A 54 -1.80 3.80 -7.98
CA LEU A 54 -2.60 3.48 -9.16
C LEU A 54 -3.86 2.66 -8.85
N ASP A 55 -4.07 2.27 -7.59
CA ASP A 55 -5.10 1.30 -7.20
C ASP A 55 -6.53 1.80 -7.45
N ARG A 56 -6.80 3.09 -7.25
CA ARG A 56 -8.12 3.68 -7.56
C ARG A 56 -8.51 3.52 -9.01
N LYS A 57 -7.55 3.62 -9.94
CA LYS A 57 -7.79 3.55 -11.39
C LYS A 57 -7.69 2.13 -11.94
N TYR A 58 -6.74 1.34 -11.44
CA TYR A 58 -6.37 0.05 -12.04
C TYR A 58 -6.49 -1.16 -11.09
N GLY A 59 -6.98 -0.97 -9.86
CA GLY A 59 -7.05 -2.02 -8.85
C GLY A 59 -5.71 -2.26 -8.15
N LEU A 60 -5.69 -3.21 -7.24
CA LEU A 60 -4.49 -3.62 -6.50
C LEU A 60 -3.44 -4.25 -7.43
N SER A 61 -2.20 -4.43 -6.95
CA SER A 61 -1.16 -5.14 -7.70
C SER A 61 -1.61 -6.55 -8.10
N CYS A 62 -2.27 -7.28 -7.18
CA CYS A 62 -2.78 -8.63 -7.44
C CYS A 62 -3.92 -8.68 -8.48
N ASP A 63 -4.64 -7.58 -8.69
CA ASP A 63 -5.70 -7.49 -9.70
C ASP A 63 -5.12 -7.34 -11.12
N ASN A 64 -3.87 -6.91 -11.20
CA ASN A 64 -3.11 -6.77 -12.44
C ASN A 64 -2.23 -7.99 -12.74
N LEU A 65 -2.18 -8.99 -11.85
CA LEU A 65 -1.45 -10.23 -12.07
C LEU A 65 -2.16 -11.06 -13.14
N LEU A 66 -1.42 -11.54 -14.13
CA LEU A 66 -1.90 -12.40 -15.22
C LEU A 66 -1.49 -13.86 -15.02
N SER A 67 -0.29 -14.08 -14.53
CA SER A 67 0.21 -15.41 -14.20
C SER A 67 1.35 -15.36 -13.19
N ALA A 68 1.60 -16.48 -12.52
CA ALA A 68 2.75 -16.67 -11.65
C ALA A 68 3.33 -18.09 -11.85
N ASP A 69 4.66 -18.18 -11.83
CA ASP A 69 5.37 -19.45 -11.77
C ASP A 69 5.72 -19.78 -10.33
N VAL A 70 5.42 -21.01 -9.89
CA VAL A 70 5.47 -21.42 -8.48
C VAL A 70 6.18 -22.76 -8.33
N VAL A 71 7.09 -22.86 -7.37
CA VAL A 71 7.61 -24.15 -6.90
C VAL A 71 6.86 -24.55 -5.64
N THR A 72 6.14 -25.67 -5.68
CA THR A 72 5.32 -26.17 -4.57
C THR A 72 6.16 -26.82 -3.45
N ALA A 73 5.52 -27.18 -2.33
CA ALA A 73 6.15 -27.91 -1.24
C ALA A 73 6.74 -29.28 -1.66
N GLU A 74 6.20 -29.89 -2.71
CA GLU A 74 6.70 -31.14 -3.31
C GLU A 74 7.85 -30.93 -4.32
N GLY A 75 8.29 -29.69 -4.55
CA GLY A 75 9.30 -29.36 -5.56
C GLY A 75 8.81 -29.37 -6.99
N LYS A 76 7.49 -29.37 -7.22
CA LYS A 76 6.90 -29.29 -8.58
C LYS A 76 6.87 -27.84 -9.03
N PHE A 77 7.29 -27.61 -10.28
CA PHE A 77 7.12 -26.33 -10.95
C PHE A 77 5.75 -26.26 -11.61
N LEU A 78 4.99 -25.23 -11.29
CA LEU A 78 3.64 -24.98 -11.81
C LEU A 78 3.53 -23.54 -12.31
N THR A 79 2.75 -23.34 -13.38
CA THR A 79 2.23 -22.04 -13.75
C THR A 79 0.81 -21.89 -13.24
N ALA A 80 0.49 -20.79 -12.60
CA ALA A 80 -0.85 -20.45 -12.11
C ALA A 80 -1.36 -19.22 -12.86
N SER A 81 -2.56 -19.33 -13.44
CA SER A 81 -3.25 -18.28 -14.22
C SER A 81 -4.76 -18.48 -14.17
N ASP A 82 -5.53 -17.62 -14.83
CA ASP A 82 -6.99 -17.77 -14.98
C ASP A 82 -7.41 -19.04 -15.77
N SER A 83 -6.46 -19.73 -16.44
CA SER A 83 -6.73 -20.94 -17.25
C SER A 83 -5.92 -22.17 -16.82
N GLU A 84 -5.00 -22.01 -15.87
CA GLU A 84 -4.14 -23.09 -15.40
C GLU A 84 -3.91 -22.97 -13.88
N ASN A 85 -4.16 -24.05 -13.12
CA ASN A 85 -4.11 -24.03 -11.65
C ASN A 85 -4.86 -22.84 -11.05
N GLU A 86 -6.11 -22.66 -11.50
CA GLU A 86 -6.97 -21.50 -11.18
C GLU A 86 -7.16 -21.28 -9.68
N ASP A 87 -7.26 -22.35 -8.89
CA ASP A 87 -7.38 -22.30 -7.43
C ASP A 87 -6.10 -21.75 -6.76
N LEU A 88 -4.93 -22.16 -7.25
CA LEU A 88 -3.65 -21.60 -6.81
C LEU A 88 -3.54 -20.13 -7.21
N PHE A 89 -3.91 -19.80 -8.45
CA PHE A 89 -3.89 -18.42 -8.93
C PHE A 89 -4.81 -17.51 -8.10
N TRP A 90 -6.00 -17.98 -7.77
CA TRP A 90 -6.90 -17.27 -6.86
C TRP A 90 -6.25 -17.04 -5.49
N ALA A 91 -5.60 -18.04 -4.91
CA ALA A 91 -4.98 -17.97 -3.60
C ALA A 91 -3.76 -17.03 -3.57
N LEU A 92 -2.97 -16.97 -4.65
CA LEU A 92 -1.81 -16.07 -4.78
C LEU A 92 -2.22 -14.60 -4.87
N ARG A 93 -3.46 -14.30 -5.23
CA ARG A 93 -3.98 -12.93 -5.33
C ARG A 93 -4.55 -12.44 -3.99
N GLY A 94 -3.70 -12.36 -2.96
CA GLY A 94 -4.03 -11.84 -1.63
C GLY A 94 -3.81 -12.81 -0.48
N GLY A 95 -3.54 -14.11 -0.74
CA GLY A 95 -3.30 -15.11 0.31
C GLY A 95 -1.86 -15.19 0.81
N GLY A 96 -0.97 -14.35 0.28
CA GLY A 96 0.43 -14.31 0.70
C GLY A 96 1.27 -15.50 0.22
N GLY A 97 2.40 -15.71 0.85
CA GLY A 97 3.40 -16.74 0.50
C GLY A 97 3.11 -18.15 1.05
N ASN A 98 1.84 -18.50 1.28
CA ASN A 98 1.44 -19.74 1.96
C ASN A 98 1.45 -21.01 1.08
N PHE A 99 1.59 -20.90 -0.24
CA PHE A 99 1.27 -22.00 -1.17
C PHE A 99 2.46 -22.51 -1.96
N GLY A 100 3.61 -21.85 -1.86
CA GLY A 100 4.81 -22.19 -2.62
C GLY A 100 5.76 -21.02 -2.73
N VAL A 101 6.91 -21.26 -3.34
CA VAL A 101 7.88 -20.22 -3.70
C VAL A 101 7.55 -19.69 -5.10
N VAL A 102 7.05 -18.47 -5.19
CA VAL A 102 6.84 -17.80 -6.46
C VAL A 102 8.20 -17.41 -7.05
N THR A 103 8.47 -17.79 -8.29
CA THR A 103 9.74 -17.54 -8.97
C THR A 103 9.63 -16.43 -10.01
N SER A 104 8.47 -16.27 -10.64
CA SER A 104 8.18 -15.16 -11.54
C SER A 104 6.72 -14.74 -11.49
N LEU A 105 6.43 -13.50 -11.89
CA LEU A 105 5.10 -12.90 -11.98
C LEU A 105 4.96 -12.18 -13.30
N GLU A 106 3.79 -12.28 -13.93
CA GLU A 106 3.46 -11.53 -15.14
C GLU A 106 2.29 -10.59 -14.86
N PHE A 107 2.49 -9.32 -15.20
CA PHE A 107 1.52 -8.26 -14.94
C PHE A 107 0.96 -7.67 -16.22
N ARG A 108 -0.32 -7.27 -16.14
CA ARG A 108 -0.92 -6.31 -17.07
C ARG A 108 -0.34 -4.94 -16.83
N LEU A 109 -0.01 -4.23 -17.91
CA LEU A 109 0.47 -2.86 -17.88
C LEU A 109 -0.57 -1.89 -18.44
N HIS A 110 -0.48 -0.65 -17.97
CA HIS A 110 -1.34 0.45 -18.36
C HIS A 110 -0.51 1.62 -18.87
N PRO A 111 -1.04 2.45 -19.78
CA PRO A 111 -0.37 3.68 -20.21
C PRO A 111 -0.24 4.65 -19.03
N VAL A 112 0.95 4.75 -18.48
CA VAL A 112 1.33 5.70 -17.42
C VAL A 112 2.80 6.05 -17.63
N ASP A 113 3.05 7.30 -17.96
CA ASP A 113 4.37 7.84 -18.26
C ASP A 113 4.66 9.05 -17.36
N MET A 114 4.38 10.24 -17.82
CA MET A 114 4.41 11.45 -17.03
C MET A 114 3.11 11.58 -16.22
N VAL A 115 3.25 11.88 -14.95
CA VAL A 115 2.13 12.14 -14.04
C VAL A 115 2.26 13.55 -13.48
N HIS A 116 1.15 14.17 -13.11
CA HIS A 116 1.20 15.40 -12.34
C HIS A 116 1.11 15.04 -10.87
N ALA A 117 2.26 14.90 -10.23
CA ALA A 117 2.36 14.43 -8.86
C ALA A 117 2.65 15.56 -7.88
N GLY A 118 2.37 15.32 -6.60
CA GLY A 118 2.58 16.33 -5.58
C GLY A 118 2.74 15.77 -4.17
N ILE A 119 3.50 16.57 -3.40
CA ILE A 119 3.64 16.46 -1.96
C ILE A 119 3.31 17.85 -1.41
N ILE A 120 2.29 17.94 -0.56
CA ILE A 120 1.88 19.17 0.11
C ILE A 120 1.97 18.93 1.61
N ILE A 121 2.72 19.78 2.30
CA ILE A 121 2.97 19.67 3.75
C ILE A 121 2.27 20.83 4.45
N TYR A 122 1.45 20.49 5.44
CA TYR A 122 0.70 21.45 6.24
C TYR A 122 1.17 21.38 7.70
N PRO A 123 1.20 22.51 8.42
CA PRO A 123 1.38 22.53 9.87
C PRO A 123 0.33 21.61 10.56
N ALA A 124 0.74 20.89 11.62
CA ALA A 124 -0.15 19.96 12.32
C ALA A 124 -1.39 20.64 12.93
N GLU A 125 -1.36 21.95 13.18
CA GLU A 125 -2.51 22.74 13.63
C GLU A 125 -3.65 22.78 12.62
N HIS A 126 -3.36 22.59 11.33
CA HIS A 126 -4.34 22.54 10.24
C HIS A 126 -4.77 21.12 9.87
N ALA A 127 -4.22 20.08 10.53
CA ALA A 127 -4.44 18.68 10.16
C ALA A 127 -5.91 18.28 10.19
N GLU A 128 -6.73 18.81 11.11
CA GLU A 128 -8.17 18.52 11.15
C GLU A 128 -8.88 19.05 9.90
N THR A 129 -8.60 20.30 9.53
CA THR A 129 -9.17 20.93 8.33
C THR A 129 -8.77 20.15 7.08
N VAL A 130 -7.48 19.78 6.98
CA VAL A 130 -6.95 19.02 5.84
C VAL A 130 -7.56 17.62 5.77
N ALA A 131 -7.70 16.91 6.89
CA ALA A 131 -8.26 15.56 6.92
C ALA A 131 -9.76 15.54 6.53
N LYS A 132 -10.55 16.50 7.01
CA LYS A 132 -11.95 16.64 6.62
C LYS A 132 -12.09 17.01 5.15
N PHE A 133 -11.28 17.96 4.67
CA PHE A 133 -11.23 18.32 3.26
C PHE A 133 -10.83 17.12 2.39
N TYR A 134 -9.77 16.38 2.77
CA TYR A 134 -9.33 15.19 2.07
C TYR A 134 -10.45 14.16 1.93
N ARG A 135 -11.13 13.81 3.03
CA ARG A 135 -12.27 12.90 3.02
C ARG A 135 -13.35 13.32 2.03
N GLU A 136 -13.76 14.59 2.07
CA GLU A 136 -14.83 15.13 1.21
C GLU A 136 -14.41 15.21 -0.24
N HIS A 137 -13.17 15.66 -0.50
CA HIS A 137 -12.63 15.76 -1.85
C HIS A 137 -12.47 14.39 -2.50
N MET A 138 -11.85 13.44 -1.80
CA MET A 138 -11.61 12.08 -2.33
C MET A 138 -12.91 11.32 -2.61
N ALA A 139 -13.98 11.58 -1.88
CA ALA A 139 -15.29 10.96 -2.12
C ALA A 139 -15.89 11.28 -3.51
N SER A 140 -15.48 12.39 -4.14
CA SER A 140 -15.94 12.83 -5.46
C SER A 140 -14.83 12.96 -6.51
N ALA A 141 -13.58 12.72 -6.11
CA ALA A 141 -12.44 12.81 -7.03
C ALA A 141 -12.51 11.70 -8.08
N PRO A 142 -12.18 12.00 -9.35
CA PRO A 142 -12.07 10.96 -10.39
C PRO A 142 -10.99 9.94 -10.04
N GLU A 143 -11.12 8.72 -10.54
CA GLU A 143 -10.20 7.62 -10.24
C GLU A 143 -8.76 7.87 -10.71
N GLU A 144 -8.57 8.77 -11.67
CA GLU A 144 -7.28 9.26 -12.13
C GLU A 144 -6.50 10.04 -11.06
N PHE A 145 -7.18 10.51 -10.00
CA PHE A 145 -6.55 11.20 -8.89
C PHE A 145 -6.36 10.24 -7.71
N GLY A 146 -5.14 9.72 -7.56
CA GLY A 146 -4.74 8.87 -6.44
C GLY A 146 -3.89 9.67 -5.44
N ALA A 147 -4.41 9.88 -4.23
CA ALA A 147 -3.66 10.59 -3.18
C ALA A 147 -3.95 9.98 -1.81
N PHE A 148 -2.96 9.96 -0.93
CA PHE A 148 -3.13 9.56 0.46
C PHE A 148 -2.81 10.71 1.43
N LEU A 149 -3.44 10.66 2.60
CA LEU A 149 -3.18 11.54 3.72
C LEU A 149 -2.14 10.91 4.64
N ALA A 150 -1.24 11.72 5.19
CA ALA A 150 -0.19 11.21 6.09
C ALA A 150 0.07 12.14 7.28
N PHE A 151 0.58 11.55 8.36
CA PHE A 151 1.09 12.24 9.54
C PHE A 151 2.55 11.86 9.75
N HIS A 152 3.39 12.87 9.85
CA HIS A 152 4.85 12.75 9.97
C HIS A 152 5.43 13.81 10.89
N GLN A 153 6.72 13.67 11.19
CA GLN A 153 7.57 14.81 11.48
C GLN A 153 8.08 15.42 10.17
N GLY A 154 8.17 16.73 10.08
CA GLY A 154 8.63 17.44 8.88
C GLY A 154 9.98 16.92 8.40
N PRO A 155 10.06 16.35 7.20
CA PRO A 155 11.32 15.81 6.67
C PRO A 155 12.28 16.92 6.24
N PRO A 156 13.60 16.68 6.26
CA PRO A 156 14.60 17.65 5.80
C PRO A 156 14.69 17.65 4.26
N VAL A 157 13.66 18.16 3.60
CA VAL A 157 13.57 18.26 2.13
C VAL A 157 13.68 19.71 1.66
N PRO A 158 14.23 19.98 0.46
CA PRO A 158 14.54 21.35 0.01
C PRO A 158 13.34 22.30 -0.11
N PHE A 159 12.14 21.77 -0.30
CA PHE A 159 10.92 22.56 -0.44
C PHE A 159 10.16 22.79 0.88
N LEU A 160 10.70 22.31 2.02
CA LEU A 160 10.18 22.56 3.35
C LEU A 160 11.18 23.45 4.11
N PRO A 161 10.77 24.65 4.60
CA PRO A 161 11.63 25.50 5.42
C PRO A 161 12.17 24.79 6.66
N GLU A 162 13.43 25.05 7.04
CA GLU A 162 14.10 24.40 8.17
C GLU A 162 13.35 24.53 9.50
N GLU A 163 12.59 25.61 9.67
CA GLU A 163 11.75 25.80 10.86
C GLU A 163 10.70 24.72 11.08
N TRP A 164 10.34 23.94 10.02
CA TRP A 164 9.39 22.84 10.08
C TRP A 164 10.05 21.47 10.23
N HIS A 165 11.36 21.37 10.07
CA HIS A 165 12.06 20.09 10.21
C HIS A 165 11.89 19.53 11.63
N GLY A 166 11.50 18.26 11.73
CA GLY A 166 11.25 17.58 13.01
C GLY A 166 9.97 17.99 13.75
N LYS A 167 9.21 18.98 13.26
CA LYS A 167 7.91 19.34 13.84
C LYS A 167 6.80 18.47 13.28
N PRO A 168 5.72 18.21 14.05
CA PRO A 168 4.57 17.47 13.54
C PRO A 168 3.93 18.18 12.34
N VAL A 169 3.67 17.42 11.28
CA VAL A 169 3.05 17.89 10.04
C VAL A 169 1.99 16.91 9.55
N CYS A 170 1.05 17.43 8.76
CA CYS A 170 0.11 16.66 7.98
C CYS A 170 0.51 16.78 6.51
N ILE A 171 0.48 15.69 5.77
CA ILE A 171 0.98 15.65 4.40
C ILE A 171 -0.09 15.02 3.49
N VAL A 172 -0.26 15.57 2.30
CA VAL A 172 -0.99 14.92 1.20
C VAL A 172 0.01 14.61 0.09
N VAL A 173 0.04 13.34 -0.32
CA VAL A 173 0.91 12.84 -1.39
C VAL A 173 0.07 12.12 -2.41
N GLY A 174 0.32 12.37 -3.69
CA GLY A 174 -0.42 11.66 -4.73
C GLY A 174 -0.08 12.11 -6.14
N MET A 175 -0.92 11.71 -7.07
CA MET A 175 -0.76 12.04 -8.48
C MET A 175 -2.08 12.09 -9.24
N TRP A 176 -2.05 12.79 -10.34
CA TRP A 176 -3.02 12.78 -11.40
C TRP A 176 -2.49 12.04 -12.62
N THR A 177 -3.23 11.04 -13.09
CA THR A 177 -2.90 10.18 -14.25
C THR A 177 -3.85 10.40 -15.43
N GLY A 178 -4.68 11.43 -15.37
CA GLY A 178 -5.58 11.85 -16.46
C GLY A 178 -4.87 12.77 -17.46
N ASP A 179 -5.63 13.62 -18.14
CA ASP A 179 -5.07 14.59 -19.08
C ASP A 179 -4.02 15.48 -18.38
N PRO A 180 -2.75 15.50 -18.87
CA PRO A 180 -1.70 16.33 -18.28
C PRO A 180 -2.05 17.82 -18.20
N ALA A 181 -2.89 18.34 -19.11
CA ALA A 181 -3.32 19.73 -19.12
C ALA A 181 -4.20 20.08 -17.89
N GLU A 182 -4.89 19.11 -17.30
CA GLU A 182 -5.71 19.29 -16.11
C GLU A 182 -4.91 19.17 -14.80
N GLY A 183 -3.72 18.59 -14.84
CA GLY A 183 -2.96 18.18 -13.66
C GLY A 183 -2.80 19.29 -12.63
N ALA A 184 -2.36 20.48 -13.04
CA ALA A 184 -2.20 21.61 -12.14
C ALA A 184 -3.53 22.02 -11.47
N ALA A 185 -4.64 22.02 -12.22
CA ALA A 185 -5.97 22.39 -11.71
C ALA A 185 -6.47 21.36 -10.68
N ARG A 186 -6.13 20.08 -10.82
CA ARG A 186 -6.53 19.01 -9.89
C ARG A 186 -5.89 19.15 -8.51
N TRP A 187 -4.73 19.79 -8.43
CA TRP A 187 -4.02 20.05 -7.15
C TRP A 187 -4.42 21.37 -6.46
N GLN A 188 -5.00 22.31 -7.18
CA GLN A 188 -5.38 23.61 -6.61
C GLN A 188 -6.28 23.53 -5.37
N PRO A 189 -7.31 22.62 -5.31
CA PRO A 189 -8.12 22.49 -4.12
C PRO A 189 -7.32 22.12 -2.86
N PHE A 190 -6.31 21.26 -3.00
CA PHE A 190 -5.42 20.89 -1.89
C PHE A 190 -4.51 22.05 -1.48
N LEU A 191 -3.92 22.76 -2.44
CA LEU A 191 -3.11 23.95 -2.16
C LEU A 191 -3.90 25.05 -1.44
N GLY A 192 -5.22 25.11 -1.64
CA GLY A 192 -6.13 26.07 -1.01
C GLY A 192 -6.83 25.57 0.26
N ALA A 193 -6.66 24.29 0.67
CA ALA A 193 -7.38 23.69 1.79
C ALA A 193 -7.00 24.30 3.16
N ALA A 194 -5.73 24.65 3.34
CA ALA A 194 -5.18 25.27 4.55
C ALA A 194 -3.83 25.95 4.24
N PRO A 195 -3.28 26.78 5.13
CA PRO A 195 -1.92 27.30 5.01
C PRO A 195 -0.90 26.17 4.80
N VAL A 196 -0.08 26.29 3.76
CA VAL A 196 0.93 25.30 3.35
C VAL A 196 2.28 25.68 3.96
N ALA A 197 2.95 24.72 4.63
CA ALA A 197 4.32 24.89 5.12
C ALA A 197 5.36 24.71 4.00
N GLY A 198 5.10 23.77 3.09
CA GLY A 198 5.94 23.50 1.92
C GLY A 198 5.21 22.61 0.91
N SER A 199 5.59 22.73 -0.36
CA SER A 199 4.99 21.89 -1.38
C SER A 199 5.91 21.69 -2.58
N MET A 200 5.79 20.53 -3.21
CA MET A 200 6.36 20.21 -4.51
C MET A 200 5.25 19.54 -5.33
N VAL A 201 4.68 20.28 -6.26
CA VAL A 201 3.59 19.81 -7.15
C VAL A 201 3.95 20.13 -8.59
N GLY A 202 3.90 19.15 -9.47
CA GLY A 202 4.24 19.35 -10.87
C GLY A 202 4.31 18.06 -11.69
N PRO A 203 4.59 18.20 -13.00
CA PRO A 203 4.79 17.03 -13.86
C PRO A 203 6.10 16.34 -13.51
N MET A 204 6.06 15.01 -13.39
CA MET A 204 7.23 14.17 -13.19
C MET A 204 7.02 12.77 -13.77
N PRO A 205 8.10 12.02 -14.07
CA PRO A 205 7.99 10.60 -14.40
C PRO A 205 7.39 9.81 -13.22
N TYR A 206 6.49 8.85 -13.51
CA TYR A 206 5.89 8.01 -12.46
C TYR A 206 6.93 7.33 -11.54
N PRO A 207 8.06 6.78 -12.04
CA PRO A 207 9.09 6.20 -11.17
C PRO A 207 9.71 7.20 -10.19
N ALA A 208 9.75 8.49 -10.51
CA ALA A 208 10.30 9.50 -9.60
C ALA A 208 9.41 9.69 -8.37
N LEU A 209 8.08 9.67 -8.53
CA LEU A 209 7.15 9.68 -7.40
C LEU A 209 7.28 8.40 -6.56
N ASN A 210 7.33 7.24 -7.23
CA ASN A 210 7.40 5.94 -6.56
C ASN A 210 8.68 5.76 -5.71
N SER A 211 9.78 6.42 -6.11
CA SER A 211 11.05 6.38 -5.38
C SER A 211 11.26 7.59 -4.44
N ALA A 212 10.29 8.50 -4.33
CA ALA A 212 10.46 9.73 -3.55
C ALA A 212 10.74 9.49 -2.06
N PHE A 213 10.30 8.35 -1.52
CA PHE A 213 10.44 7.98 -0.11
C PHE A 213 11.53 6.94 0.16
N ASP A 214 12.22 6.41 -0.85
CA ASP A 214 13.22 5.34 -0.67
C ASP A 214 14.33 5.73 0.33
N GLY A 215 14.74 6.99 0.30
CA GLY A 215 15.78 7.51 1.21
C GLY A 215 15.34 7.64 2.68
N MET A 216 14.04 7.60 2.98
CA MET A 216 13.51 7.71 4.34
C MET A 216 13.56 6.37 5.10
N TYR A 217 13.68 5.26 4.38
CA TYR A 217 13.62 3.90 4.95
C TYR A 217 14.90 3.12 4.65
N PRO A 218 16.07 3.53 5.20
CA PRO A 218 17.31 2.79 5.02
C PRO A 218 17.21 1.41 5.69
N LYS A 219 17.96 0.45 5.16
CA LYS A 219 18.02 -0.90 5.76
C LYS A 219 18.64 -0.84 7.15
N GLY A 220 18.09 -1.66 8.07
CA GLY A 220 18.62 -1.80 9.42
C GLY A 220 17.85 -1.03 10.50
N LEU A 221 16.83 -0.27 10.12
CA LEU A 221 15.90 0.31 11.09
C LEU A 221 15.13 -0.79 11.84
N LEU A 222 14.90 -0.57 13.11
CA LEU A 222 13.90 -1.30 13.87
C LEU A 222 12.51 -0.80 13.45
N ALA A 223 11.53 -1.70 13.45
CA ALA A 223 10.19 -1.34 13.00
C ALA A 223 9.12 -2.13 13.75
N TYR A 224 7.96 -1.52 13.92
CA TYR A 224 6.74 -2.18 14.38
C TYR A 224 5.54 -1.53 13.70
N TRP A 225 4.69 -2.34 13.09
CA TRP A 225 3.62 -1.86 12.23
C TRP A 225 2.26 -2.41 12.63
N LYS A 226 1.23 -1.59 12.44
CA LYS A 226 -0.18 -1.98 12.50
C LYS A 226 -0.94 -1.36 11.35
N ALA A 227 -1.93 -2.06 10.86
CA ALA A 227 -2.82 -1.58 9.83
C ALA A 227 -4.27 -1.91 10.13
N ALA A 228 -5.17 -1.15 9.53
CA ALA A 228 -6.60 -1.36 9.63
C ALA A 228 -7.26 -1.12 8.26
N PHE A 229 -8.54 -1.45 8.17
CA PHE A 229 -9.42 -1.04 7.08
C PHE A 229 -10.58 -0.22 7.66
N LEU A 230 -10.93 0.86 6.98
CA LEU A 230 -12.03 1.73 7.35
C LEU A 230 -13.03 1.78 6.19
N SER A 231 -14.31 1.55 6.47
CA SER A 231 -15.40 1.82 5.52
C SER A 231 -15.65 3.32 5.35
N GLU A 232 -15.25 4.13 6.34
CA GLU A 232 -15.40 5.58 6.35
C GLU A 232 -14.32 6.24 7.20
N LEU A 233 -13.77 7.35 6.72
CA LEU A 233 -12.89 8.22 7.52
C LEU A 233 -13.75 9.24 8.29
N ASN A 234 -14.52 8.77 9.27
CA ASN A 234 -15.43 9.61 10.06
C ASN A 234 -14.68 10.52 11.05
N ASP A 235 -15.41 11.44 11.71
CA ASP A 235 -14.77 12.40 12.60
C ASP A 235 -14.10 11.75 13.82
N GLY A 236 -14.58 10.59 14.28
CA GLY A 236 -13.94 9.82 15.34
C GLY A 236 -12.59 9.24 14.92
N ALA A 237 -12.51 8.64 13.72
CA ALA A 237 -11.28 8.15 13.15
C ALA A 237 -10.29 9.31 12.91
N ILE A 238 -10.77 10.44 12.37
CA ILE A 238 -9.95 11.66 12.23
C ILE A 238 -9.42 12.10 13.59
N GLY A 239 -10.27 12.12 14.64
CA GLY A 239 -9.86 12.47 16.00
C GLY A 239 -8.72 11.61 16.54
N ALA A 240 -8.81 10.27 16.34
CA ALA A 240 -7.72 9.35 16.71
C ALA A 240 -6.44 9.65 15.92
N HIS A 241 -6.54 9.88 14.61
CA HIS A 241 -5.38 10.26 13.79
C HIS A 241 -4.75 11.59 14.24
N LEU A 242 -5.54 12.58 14.63
CA LEU A 242 -5.05 13.86 15.13
C LEU A 242 -4.34 13.74 16.48
N GLU A 243 -4.87 12.91 17.38
CA GLU A 243 -4.28 12.71 18.71
C GLU A 243 -2.87 12.12 18.60
N TYR A 244 -2.74 11.01 17.84
CA TYR A 244 -1.46 10.30 17.73
C TYR A 244 -0.54 10.90 16.66
N GLY A 245 -1.08 11.44 15.58
CA GLY A 245 -0.32 12.07 14.50
C GLY A 245 0.45 13.34 14.94
N ARG A 246 -0.01 14.03 15.99
CA ARG A 246 0.73 15.15 16.60
C ARG A 246 1.93 14.69 17.45
N ARG A 247 2.06 13.41 17.72
CA ARG A 247 3.07 12.80 18.59
C ARG A 247 3.86 11.70 17.87
N VAL A 248 4.01 11.80 16.55
CA VAL A 248 4.81 10.86 15.75
C VAL A 248 6.23 10.80 16.34
N PRO A 249 6.75 9.61 16.72
CA PRO A 249 7.94 9.52 17.56
C PRO A 249 9.25 9.79 16.83
N SER A 250 9.33 9.59 15.52
CA SER A 250 10.56 9.77 14.74
C SER A 250 10.30 10.32 13.34
N VAL A 251 11.32 10.86 12.69
CA VAL A 251 11.26 11.34 11.29
C VAL A 251 11.01 10.18 10.31
N GLN A 252 11.45 8.97 10.66
CA GLN A 252 11.24 7.76 9.84
C GLN A 252 9.87 7.13 10.07
N THR A 253 9.14 7.53 11.11
CA THR A 253 7.79 7.03 11.36
C THR A 253 6.77 7.67 10.44
N ALA A 254 5.97 6.85 9.77
CA ALA A 254 4.92 7.28 8.87
C ALA A 254 3.56 6.72 9.30
N VAL A 255 2.54 7.57 9.31
CA VAL A 255 1.15 7.13 9.38
C VAL A 255 0.49 7.54 8.09
N HIS A 256 0.15 6.57 7.26
CA HIS A 256 -0.48 6.82 5.96
C HIS A 256 -1.93 6.32 5.97
N ILE A 257 -2.81 7.04 5.32
CA ILE A 257 -4.23 6.68 5.11
C ILE A 257 -4.43 6.56 3.61
N TYR A 258 -4.31 5.34 3.09
CA TYR A 258 -4.46 5.06 1.66
C TYR A 258 -5.94 4.99 1.29
N PRO A 259 -6.40 5.65 0.21
CA PRO A 259 -7.70 5.35 -0.38
C PRO A 259 -7.60 4.01 -1.11
N ILE A 260 -8.61 3.15 -0.97
CA ILE A 260 -8.70 1.84 -1.63
C ILE A 260 -10.08 1.64 -2.28
N ASP A 261 -10.59 2.68 -2.90
CA ASP A 261 -11.87 2.70 -3.61
C ASP A 261 -11.71 2.54 -5.15
N GLY A 262 -12.69 2.96 -5.92
CA GLY A 262 -12.63 2.95 -7.38
C GLY A 262 -12.53 1.54 -7.98
N ALA A 263 -11.47 1.27 -8.73
CA ALA A 263 -11.25 -0.03 -9.39
C ALA A 263 -11.13 -1.19 -8.39
N VAL A 264 -10.63 -0.95 -7.17
CA VAL A 264 -10.54 -1.97 -6.13
C VAL A 264 -11.93 -2.51 -5.78
N HIS A 265 -12.95 -1.67 -5.75
CA HIS A 265 -14.33 -2.04 -5.45
C HIS A 265 -15.05 -2.77 -6.60
N ARG A 266 -14.49 -2.79 -7.82
CA ARG A 266 -15.06 -3.53 -8.96
C ARG A 266 -14.72 -5.02 -8.93
N VAL A 267 -13.77 -5.43 -8.09
CA VAL A 267 -13.43 -6.83 -7.86
C VAL A 267 -14.23 -7.34 -6.67
N GLY A 268 -14.94 -8.46 -6.83
CA GLY A 268 -15.75 -9.05 -5.78
C GLY A 268 -14.92 -9.58 -4.61
N VAL A 269 -15.52 -9.60 -3.41
CA VAL A 269 -14.86 -10.05 -2.17
C VAL A 269 -14.26 -11.45 -2.27
N THR A 270 -14.84 -12.32 -3.10
CA THR A 270 -14.42 -13.71 -3.30
C THR A 270 -13.72 -13.99 -4.63
N ASP A 271 -13.55 -12.98 -5.50
CA ASP A 271 -12.93 -13.13 -6.81
C ASP A 271 -11.40 -13.32 -6.73
N THR A 272 -10.82 -12.87 -5.63
CA THR A 272 -9.41 -13.09 -5.26
C THR A 272 -9.34 -13.46 -3.79
N ALA A 273 -8.19 -13.88 -3.30
CA ALA A 273 -8.01 -14.16 -1.87
C ALA A 273 -8.01 -12.89 -0.99
N PHE A 274 -7.81 -11.70 -1.57
CA PHE A 274 -7.89 -10.41 -0.85
C PHE A 274 -9.36 -10.03 -0.57
N PRO A 275 -9.83 -10.04 0.70
CA PRO A 275 -11.26 -9.92 1.00
C PRO A 275 -11.76 -8.49 1.18
N ASN A 276 -10.85 -7.51 1.46
CA ASN A 276 -11.25 -6.19 1.95
C ASN A 276 -11.62 -5.23 0.80
N ARG A 277 -12.59 -5.66 -0.03
CA ARG A 277 -13.02 -4.95 -1.25
C ARG A 277 -14.01 -3.82 -1.01
N ASN A 278 -14.62 -3.77 0.18
CA ASN A 278 -15.64 -2.76 0.52
C ASN A 278 -15.11 -1.61 1.37
N ALA A 279 -13.89 -1.75 1.89
CA ALA A 279 -13.24 -0.68 2.66
C ALA A 279 -12.86 0.48 1.73
N LYS A 280 -12.97 1.72 2.22
CA LYS A 280 -12.60 2.92 1.47
C LYS A 280 -11.20 3.42 1.78
N PHE A 281 -10.69 3.09 2.96
CA PHE A 281 -9.38 3.52 3.41
C PHE A 281 -8.64 2.40 4.11
N SER A 282 -7.31 2.40 3.95
CA SER A 282 -6.40 1.53 4.69
C SER A 282 -5.36 2.39 5.42
N PRO A 283 -5.58 2.74 6.69
CA PRO A 283 -4.54 3.34 7.49
C PRO A 283 -3.45 2.32 7.83
N VAL A 284 -2.20 2.77 7.77
CA VAL A 284 -1.02 2.06 8.27
C VAL A 284 -0.25 2.94 9.24
N ILE A 285 0.13 2.37 10.37
CA ILE A 285 0.98 2.99 11.38
C ILE A 285 2.33 2.29 11.27
N ALA A 286 3.25 2.88 10.50
CA ALA A 286 4.58 2.32 10.23
C ALA A 286 5.62 3.05 11.08
N CYS A 287 5.85 2.56 12.30
CA CYS A 287 6.83 3.14 13.21
C CYS A 287 8.21 2.54 12.96
N HIS A 288 9.20 3.41 12.83
CA HIS A 288 10.60 3.04 12.66
C HIS A 288 11.48 3.82 13.63
N TRP A 289 12.58 3.20 14.08
CA TRP A 289 13.55 3.82 15.00
C TRP A 289 14.92 3.16 14.86
N GLU A 290 15.96 3.81 15.39
CA GLU A 290 17.34 3.35 15.32
C GLU A 290 17.82 2.70 16.62
N ASP A 291 17.52 3.32 17.77
CA ASP A 291 18.02 2.86 19.07
C ASP A 291 17.10 1.79 19.67
N PRO A 292 17.59 0.56 19.95
CA PRO A 292 16.82 -0.46 20.64
C PRO A 292 16.25 -0.04 22.00
N ALA A 293 16.85 0.95 22.66
CA ALA A 293 16.34 1.49 23.92
C ALA A 293 14.97 2.14 23.78
N ASP A 294 14.61 2.64 22.59
CA ASP A 294 13.33 3.28 22.30
C ASP A 294 12.22 2.27 21.93
N SER A 295 12.54 0.97 21.83
CA SER A 295 11.61 -0.05 21.31
C SER A 295 10.32 -0.15 22.10
N GLU A 296 10.39 -0.19 23.44
CA GLU A 296 9.21 -0.32 24.30
C GLU A 296 8.25 0.87 24.11
N ALA A 297 8.76 2.09 24.10
CA ALA A 297 7.97 3.31 23.91
C ALA A 297 7.34 3.38 22.52
N ASN A 298 8.10 3.03 21.47
CA ASN A 298 7.61 3.04 20.09
C ASN A 298 6.55 1.98 19.83
N ILE A 299 6.76 0.75 20.32
CA ILE A 299 5.76 -0.32 20.23
C ILE A 299 4.48 0.03 21.00
N ALA A 300 4.61 0.60 22.21
CA ALA A 300 3.46 1.05 22.99
C ALA A 300 2.67 2.13 22.23
N TRP A 301 3.35 3.14 21.66
CA TRP A 301 2.71 4.19 20.87
C TRP A 301 1.90 3.62 19.69
N VAL A 302 2.45 2.65 18.95
CA VAL A 302 1.74 2.01 17.82
C VAL A 302 0.52 1.23 18.30
N ARG A 303 0.65 0.47 19.42
CA ARG A 303 -0.45 -0.32 19.98
C ARG A 303 -1.59 0.57 20.49
N ASP A 304 -1.26 1.64 21.19
CA ASP A 304 -2.24 2.61 21.71
C ASP A 304 -2.96 3.31 20.55
N TYR A 305 -2.23 3.67 19.50
CA TYR A 305 -2.81 4.28 18.30
C TYR A 305 -3.75 3.30 17.57
N ALA A 306 -3.32 2.06 17.35
CA ALA A 306 -4.16 1.03 16.75
C ALA A 306 -5.43 0.76 17.59
N ALA A 307 -5.29 0.73 18.92
CA ALA A 307 -6.43 0.60 19.84
C ALA A 307 -7.40 1.78 19.75
N ALA A 308 -6.89 3.01 19.59
CA ALA A 308 -7.73 4.20 19.41
C ALA A 308 -8.48 4.19 18.06
N LEU A 309 -7.94 3.56 17.02
CA LEU A 309 -8.60 3.40 15.71
C LEU A 309 -9.60 2.23 15.69
N GLN A 310 -9.43 1.24 16.54
CA GLN A 310 -10.21 0.00 16.52
C GLN A 310 -11.74 0.22 16.52
N PRO A 311 -12.33 1.17 17.27
CA PRO A 311 -13.79 1.40 17.25
C PRO A 311 -14.35 1.86 15.90
N PHE A 312 -13.49 2.33 15.00
CA PHE A 312 -13.84 2.86 13.67
C PHE A 312 -13.39 1.92 12.54
N SER A 313 -12.67 0.84 12.90
CA SER A 313 -12.06 -0.10 11.97
C SER A 313 -12.94 -1.33 11.74
N GLU A 314 -12.80 -1.93 10.56
CA GLU A 314 -13.27 -3.27 10.30
C GLU A 314 -12.43 -4.29 11.11
N THR A 315 -12.93 -5.52 11.25
CA THR A 315 -12.23 -6.54 12.04
C THR A 315 -10.92 -7.00 11.42
N ALA A 316 -10.79 -6.92 10.09
CA ALA A 316 -9.62 -7.37 9.36
C ALA A 316 -8.49 -6.33 9.34
N GLY A 317 -7.23 -6.78 9.34
CA GLY A 317 -6.05 -5.99 9.05
C GLY A 317 -5.45 -6.31 7.68
N TYR A 318 -4.59 -5.43 7.16
CA TYR A 318 -3.89 -5.66 5.91
C TYR A 318 -2.63 -6.50 6.13
N ILE A 319 -2.59 -7.70 5.55
CA ILE A 319 -1.55 -8.70 5.86
C ILE A 319 -0.12 -8.24 5.54
N ASN A 320 0.07 -7.33 4.59
CA ASN A 320 1.38 -6.77 4.26
C ASN A 320 1.92 -5.78 5.31
N PHE A 321 1.04 -5.29 6.22
CA PHE A 321 1.38 -4.31 7.25
C PHE A 321 1.12 -4.83 8.68
N MET A 322 1.07 -6.15 8.84
CA MET A 322 0.85 -6.79 10.15
C MET A 322 2.14 -7.36 10.69
N ASP A 323 2.30 -7.26 12.00
CA ASP A 323 3.43 -7.82 12.71
C ASP A 323 3.14 -9.23 13.28
N GLY A 324 4.16 -9.90 13.83
CA GLY A 324 4.07 -11.27 14.35
C GLY A 324 3.08 -11.47 15.49
N ASP A 325 2.72 -10.45 16.25
CA ASP A 325 1.72 -10.54 17.33
C ASP A 325 0.25 -10.53 16.83
N ASP A 326 0.01 -10.34 15.53
CA ASP A 326 -1.31 -10.45 14.91
C ASP A 326 -1.62 -11.85 14.34
N MET A 327 -0.75 -12.83 14.55
CA MET A 327 -0.89 -14.19 14.02
C MET A 327 -2.14 -14.93 14.53
N ASN A 328 -2.70 -14.55 15.66
CA ASN A 328 -3.96 -15.08 16.18
C ASN A 328 -5.21 -14.60 15.43
N ARG A 329 -5.07 -13.59 14.55
CA ARG A 329 -6.17 -12.98 13.78
C ARG A 329 -6.19 -13.37 12.31
N VAL A 330 -5.42 -14.38 11.90
CA VAL A 330 -5.30 -14.79 10.48
C VAL A 330 -6.66 -15.09 9.85
N ALA A 331 -7.53 -15.83 10.56
CA ALA A 331 -8.87 -16.15 10.06
C ALA A 331 -9.74 -14.89 9.86
N GLU A 332 -9.64 -13.90 10.75
CA GLU A 332 -10.35 -12.63 10.63
C GLU A 332 -9.85 -11.82 9.44
N ASN A 333 -8.53 -11.80 9.21
CA ASN A 333 -7.92 -11.04 8.13
C ASN A 333 -8.32 -11.53 6.74
N TYR A 334 -8.50 -12.85 6.58
CA TYR A 334 -8.98 -13.44 5.33
C TYR A 334 -10.52 -13.56 5.28
N GLY A 335 -11.21 -13.35 6.38
CA GLY A 335 -12.66 -13.29 6.45
C GLY A 335 -13.37 -14.45 5.72
N PRO A 336 -14.30 -14.15 4.78
CA PRO A 336 -15.06 -15.20 4.07
C PRO A 336 -14.19 -16.09 3.18
N ASN A 337 -12.96 -15.67 2.84
CA ASN A 337 -12.05 -16.42 1.97
C ASN A 337 -11.21 -17.45 2.72
N TYR A 338 -11.18 -17.41 4.07
CA TYR A 338 -10.30 -18.26 4.87
C TYR A 338 -10.55 -19.75 4.68
N ALA A 339 -11.82 -20.19 4.61
CA ALA A 339 -12.16 -21.59 4.41
C ALA A 339 -11.58 -22.15 3.07
N ARG A 340 -11.78 -21.40 1.98
CA ARG A 340 -11.24 -21.76 0.66
C ARG A 340 -9.71 -21.73 0.64
N LEU A 341 -9.09 -20.76 1.32
CA LEU A 341 -7.63 -20.70 1.46
C LEU A 341 -7.06 -21.94 2.16
N LYS A 342 -7.73 -22.48 3.18
CA LYS A 342 -7.34 -23.72 3.86
C LYS A 342 -7.42 -24.94 2.93
N GLU A 343 -8.44 -25.02 2.08
CA GLU A 343 -8.58 -26.09 1.09
C GLU A 343 -7.44 -26.04 0.06
N VAL A 344 -7.15 -24.85 -0.48
CA VAL A 344 -6.02 -24.66 -1.42
C VAL A 344 -4.69 -24.97 -0.72
N LYS A 345 -4.52 -24.54 0.52
CA LYS A 345 -3.33 -24.86 1.33
C LYS A 345 -3.16 -26.37 1.50
N ALA A 346 -4.22 -27.10 1.84
CA ALA A 346 -4.18 -28.55 1.99
C ALA A 346 -3.80 -29.28 0.68
N LYS A 347 -4.16 -28.70 -0.48
CA LYS A 347 -3.80 -29.25 -1.79
C LYS A 347 -2.33 -29.03 -2.15
N TYR A 348 -1.77 -27.84 -1.94
CA TYR A 348 -0.44 -27.47 -2.42
C TYR A 348 0.65 -27.54 -1.36
N ASP A 349 0.28 -27.49 -0.07
CA ASP A 349 1.20 -27.61 1.07
C ASP A 349 0.55 -28.31 2.27
N PRO A 350 0.18 -29.60 2.14
CA PRO A 350 -0.53 -30.34 3.19
C PRO A 350 0.28 -30.51 4.49
N GLN A 351 1.61 -30.38 4.41
CA GLN A 351 2.50 -30.50 5.59
C GLN A 351 2.81 -29.14 6.23
N ASN A 352 2.19 -28.05 5.72
CA ASN A 352 2.41 -26.69 6.21
C ASN A 352 3.91 -26.30 6.24
N LEU A 353 4.64 -26.61 5.16
CA LEU A 353 6.05 -26.25 4.99
C LEU A 353 6.23 -24.71 4.96
N PHE A 354 5.32 -24.03 4.23
CA PHE A 354 5.29 -22.56 4.11
C PHE A 354 4.39 -21.96 5.19
N HIS A 355 4.96 -21.70 6.37
CA HIS A 355 4.24 -21.21 7.55
C HIS A 355 4.82 -19.90 8.12
N VAL A 356 5.37 -19.06 7.26
CA VAL A 356 5.92 -17.75 7.64
C VAL A 356 4.80 -16.71 7.65
N ASN A 357 4.86 -15.75 8.58
CA ASN A 357 3.91 -14.64 8.72
C ASN A 357 2.45 -15.14 8.86
N GLN A 358 1.51 -14.58 8.10
CA GLN A 358 0.07 -14.89 8.17
C GLN A 358 -0.23 -16.34 7.77
N ASN A 359 0.15 -17.31 8.62
CA ASN A 359 0.08 -18.73 8.31
C ASN A 359 -1.36 -19.23 8.16
N ILE A 360 -1.68 -19.76 6.99
CA ILE A 360 -2.92 -20.48 6.70
C ILE A 360 -2.67 -21.96 6.99
N VAL A 361 -3.21 -22.44 8.11
CA VAL A 361 -3.11 -23.86 8.48
C VAL A 361 -3.96 -24.71 7.52
N PRO A 362 -3.46 -25.82 6.95
CA PRO A 362 -4.23 -26.71 6.09
C PRO A 362 -5.53 -27.19 6.74
N ALA A 363 -6.56 -27.48 5.91
CA ALA A 363 -7.84 -28.00 6.37
C ALA A 363 -7.74 -29.42 6.94
#